data_1b11cbea83a6c6f4886f178e60a5f30b
#
_entry.id   1b11cbea83a6c6f4886f178e60a5f30b
#
_cell.length_a   1.000
_cell.length_b   1.000
_cell.length_c   1.000
_cell.angle_alpha   90.00
_cell.angle_beta   90.00
_cell.angle_gamma   90.00
#
_symmetry.space_group_name_H-M   'P 1'
#
loop_
_entity.id
_entity.type
_entity.pdbx_description
1 polymer ?
#
loop_
_entity_poly.entity_id
_entity_poly.type
_entity_poly.pdbx_seq_one_letter_code
_entity_poly.pdbx_strand_id
1 'polypeptide(L)'
;MRPGCPERREHEYIRRGTLSLIANRNMATGQVLAPSLGPTRTEADFADHIARTLATDPDASWRFIADNRNTHHSATLVRLVATRCGVTTDLGVKGWSGVLQSQATRAFLSDPNHRVQFLYTPMHTSWLKQIELWFSTLVHRVLKRGNFASLAALGHRIRDFIAYCNRTAAPFRWVHKGRSVCH
;
A
#
# COMPACT_ATOMS: atom_id res chain seq x y z
N MET A 1 -21.04 27.58 -35.19
CA MET A 1 -21.32 26.61 -34.08
C MET A 1 -22.80 26.22 -34.17
N ARG A 2 -23.10 24.92 -34.17
CA ARG A 2 -24.50 24.46 -34.09
C ARG A 2 -24.95 24.52 -32.62
N PRO A 3 -26.09 25.11 -32.28
CA PRO A 3 -26.59 25.12 -30.91
C PRO A 3 -26.83 23.68 -30.43
N GLY A 4 -26.28 23.33 -29.24
CA GLY A 4 -26.44 22.01 -28.62
C GLY A 4 -25.28 21.02 -28.81
N CYS A 5 -24.20 21.38 -29.53
CA CYS A 5 -23.01 20.55 -29.60
C CYS A 5 -22.03 20.97 -28.50
N PRO A 6 -21.67 20.08 -27.53
CA PRO A 6 -20.64 20.42 -26.55
C PRO A 6 -19.32 20.63 -27.27
N GLU A 7 -18.62 21.71 -26.91
CA GLU A 7 -17.28 22.02 -27.43
C GLU A 7 -16.34 20.85 -27.07
N ARG A 8 -15.87 20.07 -28.07
CA ARG A 8 -14.82 19.08 -27.91
C ARG A 8 -13.49 19.82 -27.87
N ARG A 9 -12.94 20.06 -26.68
CA ARG A 9 -11.56 20.49 -26.53
C ARG A 9 -10.67 19.28 -26.70
N GLU A 10 -9.85 19.27 -27.73
CA GLU A 10 -8.74 18.35 -27.83
C GLU A 10 -7.75 18.70 -26.71
N HIS A 11 -7.69 17.83 -25.70
CA HIS A 11 -6.66 17.94 -24.67
C HIS A 11 -5.43 17.22 -25.19
N GLU A 12 -4.43 17.97 -25.66
CA GLU A 12 -3.09 17.40 -25.88
C GLU A 12 -2.56 16.84 -24.57
N TYR A 13 -2.54 15.52 -24.49
CA TYR A 13 -1.99 14.83 -23.31
C TYR A 13 -0.48 14.68 -23.44
N ILE A 14 0.27 15.53 -22.75
CA ILE A 14 1.71 15.43 -22.66
C ILE A 14 2.08 14.51 -21.51
N ARG A 15 2.53 13.28 -21.83
CA ARG A 15 3.00 12.32 -20.83
C ARG A 15 4.37 12.74 -20.30
N ARG A 16 4.46 13.12 -19.02
CA ARG A 16 5.69 13.55 -18.34
C ARG A 16 6.34 12.46 -17.49
N GLY A 17 5.88 11.20 -17.60
CA GLY A 17 6.41 10.06 -16.89
C GLY A 17 5.38 9.42 -15.94
N THR A 18 5.86 8.51 -15.08
CA THR A 18 5.05 7.77 -14.11
C THR A 18 5.67 7.89 -12.73
N LEU A 19 4.83 8.13 -11.73
CA LEU A 19 5.20 8.13 -10.32
C LEU A 19 4.31 7.12 -9.58
N SER A 20 4.93 6.18 -8.89
CA SER A 20 4.25 5.20 -8.03
C SER A 20 4.31 5.65 -6.58
N LEU A 21 3.20 5.48 -5.87
CA LEU A 21 3.10 5.70 -4.43
C LEU A 21 2.75 4.38 -3.74
N ILE A 22 3.58 3.96 -2.78
CA ILE A 22 3.26 2.89 -1.83
C ILE A 22 3.07 3.54 -0.47
N ALA A 23 1.99 3.22 0.23
CA ALA A 23 1.65 3.82 1.51
C ALA A 23 0.97 2.82 2.45
N ASN A 24 1.29 2.92 3.73
CA ASN A 24 0.62 2.21 4.82
C ASN A 24 -0.17 3.21 5.66
N ARG A 25 -1.38 2.84 6.05
CA ARG A 25 -2.16 3.62 7.01
C ARG A 25 -2.17 2.93 8.36
N ASN A 26 -1.72 3.62 9.39
CA ASN A 26 -1.83 3.15 10.76
C ASN A 26 -3.29 3.23 11.22
N MET A 27 -3.85 2.10 11.63
CA MET A 27 -5.27 2.00 12.03
C MET A 27 -5.55 2.68 13.37
N ALA A 28 -4.55 2.72 14.26
CA ALA A 28 -4.70 3.31 15.59
C ALA A 28 -4.61 4.84 15.57
N THR A 29 -3.82 5.41 14.66
CA THR A 29 -3.63 6.87 14.57
C THR A 29 -4.32 7.50 13.37
N GLY A 30 -4.63 6.70 12.33
CA GLY A 30 -5.14 7.19 11.05
C GLY A 30 -4.06 7.80 10.14
N GLN A 31 -2.81 7.85 10.57
CA GLN A 31 -1.70 8.45 9.83
C GLN A 31 -1.17 7.54 8.71
N VAL A 32 -0.66 8.15 7.66
CA VAL A 32 0.13 7.45 6.63
C VAL A 32 1.58 7.40 7.07
N LEU A 33 2.12 6.19 7.22
CA LEU A 33 3.48 5.93 7.69
C LEU A 33 4.44 5.70 6.53
N ALA A 34 5.64 6.27 6.62
CA ALA A 34 6.80 6.03 5.75
C ALA A 34 6.46 5.92 4.24
N PRO A 35 5.69 6.85 3.64
CA PRO A 35 5.26 6.74 2.26
C PRO A 35 6.44 6.67 1.30
N SER A 36 6.37 5.80 0.29
CA SER A 36 7.41 5.59 -0.70
C SER A 36 6.95 6.09 -2.06
N LEU A 37 7.71 7.01 -2.64
CA LEU A 37 7.50 7.54 -3.99
C LEU A 37 8.66 7.10 -4.88
N GLY A 38 8.36 6.49 -6.02
CA GLY A 38 9.36 6.00 -6.96
C GLY A 38 8.80 5.78 -8.35
N PRO A 39 9.66 5.48 -9.34
CA PRO A 39 9.23 5.22 -10.71
C PRO A 39 8.54 3.87 -10.87
N THR A 40 8.76 2.93 -9.96
CA THR A 40 8.32 1.54 -10.02
C THR A 40 7.56 1.12 -8.76
N ARG A 41 7.02 -0.09 -8.80
CA ARG A 41 6.37 -0.78 -7.66
C ARG A 41 6.63 -2.28 -7.75
N THR A 42 7.90 -2.64 -7.76
CA THR A 42 8.37 -4.02 -7.80
C THR A 42 8.24 -4.73 -6.45
N GLU A 43 8.57 -6.02 -6.40
CA GLU A 43 8.69 -6.78 -5.14
C GLU A 43 9.71 -6.13 -4.19
N ALA A 44 10.83 -5.63 -4.74
CA ALA A 44 11.86 -4.95 -3.96
C ALA A 44 11.35 -3.62 -3.39
N ASP A 45 10.69 -2.79 -4.21
CA ASP A 45 10.12 -1.51 -3.75
C ASP A 45 9.12 -1.70 -2.61
N PHE A 46 8.32 -2.78 -2.68
CA PHE A 46 7.37 -3.10 -1.62
C PHE A 46 8.08 -3.57 -0.34
N ALA A 47 9.08 -4.45 -0.46
CA ALA A 47 9.86 -4.90 0.70
C ALA A 47 10.61 -3.73 1.36
N ASP A 48 11.21 -2.83 0.59
CA ASP A 48 11.88 -1.63 1.09
C ASP A 48 10.90 -0.68 1.79
N HIS A 49 9.68 -0.54 1.26
CA HIS A 49 8.63 0.22 1.90
C HIS A 49 8.24 -0.38 3.25
N ILE A 50 8.06 -1.69 3.35
CA ILE A 50 7.82 -2.38 4.62
C ILE A 50 9.00 -2.21 5.57
N ALA A 51 10.24 -2.37 5.11
CA ALA A 51 11.43 -2.18 5.93
C ALA A 51 11.50 -0.76 6.56
N ARG A 52 11.16 0.27 5.77
CA ARG A 52 11.08 1.67 6.27
C ARG A 52 9.93 1.85 7.27
N THR A 53 8.81 1.19 7.06
CA THR A 53 7.69 1.22 8.01
C THR A 53 8.09 0.57 9.33
N LEU A 54 8.73 -0.60 9.30
CA LEU A 54 9.23 -1.28 10.50
C LEU A 54 10.28 -0.45 11.25
N ALA A 55 11.06 0.35 10.54
CA ALA A 55 12.07 1.23 11.13
C ALA A 55 11.48 2.41 11.91
N THR A 56 10.20 2.75 11.72
CA THR A 56 9.52 3.80 12.50
C THR A 56 9.30 3.40 13.97
N ASP A 57 9.18 2.10 14.23
CA ASP A 57 9.14 1.52 15.58
C ASP A 57 9.72 0.09 15.52
N PRO A 58 11.06 -0.04 15.71
CA PRO A 58 11.75 -1.32 15.53
C PRO A 58 11.35 -2.40 16.53
N ASP A 59 10.83 -2.02 17.69
CA ASP A 59 10.48 -2.92 18.79
C ASP A 59 9.02 -3.36 18.76
N ALA A 60 8.17 -2.69 17.98
CA ALA A 60 6.77 -3.00 17.87
C ALA A 60 6.52 -4.33 17.15
N SER A 61 5.40 -4.97 17.50
CA SER A 61 4.79 -6.03 16.70
C SER A 61 3.88 -5.42 15.65
N TRP A 62 4.02 -5.86 14.41
CA TRP A 62 3.32 -5.29 13.26
C TRP A 62 2.36 -6.28 12.63
N ARG A 63 1.15 -5.83 12.34
CA ARG A 63 0.15 -6.59 11.56
C ARG A 63 -0.23 -5.78 10.33
N PHE A 64 0.17 -6.22 9.15
CA PHE A 64 -0.14 -5.59 7.88
C PHE A 64 -1.37 -6.24 7.25
N ILE A 65 -2.37 -5.44 6.90
CA ILE A 65 -3.52 -5.88 6.12
C ILE A 65 -3.23 -5.58 4.66
N ALA A 66 -3.05 -6.60 3.84
CA ALA A 66 -2.69 -6.51 2.44
C ALA A 66 -3.70 -7.22 1.52
N ASP A 67 -3.70 -6.89 0.24
CA ASP A 67 -4.39 -7.69 -0.76
C ASP A 67 -3.51 -8.86 -1.25
N ASN A 68 -4.11 -9.72 -2.05
CA ASN A 68 -3.47 -10.92 -2.57
C ASN A 68 -2.57 -10.67 -3.80
N ARG A 69 -2.00 -9.48 -3.98
CA ARG A 69 -1.06 -9.23 -5.07
C ARG A 69 0.24 -9.99 -4.87
N ASN A 70 0.83 -10.48 -5.96
CA ASN A 70 2.08 -11.25 -5.90
C ASN A 70 3.22 -10.51 -5.20
N THR A 71 3.30 -9.19 -5.34
CA THR A 71 4.29 -8.36 -4.64
C THR A 71 4.16 -8.41 -3.12
N HIS A 72 2.94 -8.67 -2.60
CA HIS A 72 2.65 -8.70 -1.17
C HIS A 72 2.95 -10.06 -0.50
N HIS A 73 3.32 -11.08 -1.27
CA HIS A 73 3.79 -12.37 -0.78
C HIS A 73 5.02 -12.86 -1.55
N SER A 74 5.93 -11.95 -1.85
CA SER A 74 7.14 -12.20 -2.60
C SER A 74 8.24 -12.84 -1.73
N ALA A 75 9.20 -13.50 -2.40
CA ALA A 75 10.38 -14.04 -1.74
C ALA A 75 11.22 -12.97 -1.03
N THR A 76 11.29 -11.76 -1.59
CA THR A 76 11.99 -10.62 -1.00
C THR A 76 11.35 -10.21 0.33
N LEU A 77 10.00 -10.18 0.38
CA LEU A 77 9.27 -9.90 1.61
C LEU A 77 9.48 -10.98 2.67
N VAL A 78 9.47 -12.27 2.27
CA VAL A 78 9.74 -13.40 3.19
C VAL A 78 11.11 -13.25 3.84
N ARG A 79 12.15 -12.95 3.06
CA ARG A 79 13.51 -12.74 3.58
C ARG A 79 13.57 -11.56 4.57
N LEU A 80 12.90 -10.45 4.26
CA LEU A 80 12.80 -9.33 5.18
C LEU A 80 12.13 -9.72 6.50
N VAL A 81 10.99 -10.41 6.45
CA VAL A 81 10.26 -10.85 7.65
C VAL A 81 11.09 -11.87 8.45
N ALA A 82 11.71 -12.85 7.79
CA ALA A 82 12.60 -13.82 8.45
C ALA A 82 13.72 -13.12 9.22
N THR A 83 14.41 -12.17 8.59
CA THR A 83 15.46 -11.38 9.24
C THR A 83 14.94 -10.61 10.45
N ARG A 84 13.78 -9.95 10.30
CA ARG A 84 13.18 -9.15 11.36
C ARG A 84 12.62 -9.97 12.53
N CYS A 85 12.23 -11.21 12.26
CA CYS A 85 11.74 -12.15 13.28
C CYS A 85 12.84 -13.06 13.86
N GLY A 86 14.09 -12.92 13.42
CA GLY A 86 15.22 -13.74 13.89
C GLY A 86 15.14 -15.22 13.43
N VAL A 87 14.46 -15.48 12.31
CA VAL A 87 14.36 -16.82 11.73
C VAL A 87 15.66 -17.14 11.01
N THR A 88 16.37 -18.15 11.52
CA THR A 88 17.69 -18.61 11.01
C THR A 88 17.63 -19.88 10.18
N THR A 89 16.44 -20.49 10.05
CA THR A 89 16.25 -21.71 9.25
C THR A 89 16.38 -21.41 7.76
N ASP A 90 16.79 -22.40 6.98
CA ASP A 90 16.83 -22.29 5.53
C ASP A 90 15.43 -22.04 4.98
N LEU A 91 15.27 -20.96 4.23
CA LEU A 91 14.02 -20.58 3.60
C LEU A 91 13.75 -21.32 2.28
N GLY A 92 14.75 -22.02 1.75
CA GLY A 92 14.69 -22.74 0.49
C GLY A 92 14.91 -21.84 -0.76
N VAL A 93 14.52 -22.35 -1.92
CA VAL A 93 14.72 -21.72 -3.22
C VAL A 93 13.40 -21.21 -3.80
N LYS A 94 13.41 -19.96 -4.28
CA LYS A 94 12.21 -19.29 -4.84
C LYS A 94 11.54 -20.17 -5.91
N GLY A 95 10.27 -20.49 -5.67
CA GLY A 95 9.42 -21.28 -6.57
C GLY A 95 9.68 -22.78 -6.57
N TRP A 96 10.69 -23.26 -5.84
CA TRP A 96 11.12 -24.65 -5.91
C TRP A 96 11.02 -25.40 -4.58
N SER A 97 11.50 -24.84 -3.48
CA SER A 97 11.55 -25.55 -2.19
C SER A 97 11.34 -24.63 -0.98
N GLY A 98 11.01 -25.24 0.16
CA GLY A 98 10.90 -24.57 1.45
C GLY A 98 9.82 -23.50 1.52
N VAL A 99 10.04 -22.52 2.36
CA VAL A 99 9.13 -21.36 2.58
C VAL A 99 8.96 -20.51 1.32
N LEU A 100 9.95 -20.49 0.43
CA LEU A 100 9.93 -19.71 -0.80
C LEU A 100 9.12 -20.34 -1.94
N GLN A 101 8.44 -21.47 -1.72
CA GLN A 101 7.37 -21.96 -2.58
C GLN A 101 6.12 -21.08 -2.45
N SER A 102 5.40 -20.87 -3.54
CA SER A 102 4.28 -19.92 -3.61
C SER A 102 3.18 -20.15 -2.56
N GLN A 103 2.89 -21.42 -2.23
CA GLN A 103 1.90 -21.76 -1.19
C GLN A 103 2.43 -21.55 0.23
N ALA A 104 3.68 -21.92 0.49
CA ALA A 104 4.31 -21.81 1.80
C ALA A 104 4.63 -20.36 2.19
N THR A 105 4.96 -19.51 1.22
CA THR A 105 5.26 -18.09 1.41
C THR A 105 4.15 -17.37 2.18
N ARG A 106 2.91 -17.61 1.80
CA ARG A 106 1.76 -16.96 2.44
C ARG A 106 1.55 -17.44 3.87
N ALA A 107 1.67 -18.75 4.11
CA ALA A 107 1.55 -19.32 5.45
C ALA A 107 2.62 -18.74 6.38
N PHE A 108 3.87 -18.65 5.92
CA PHE A 108 4.98 -18.05 6.66
C PHE A 108 4.72 -16.58 7.03
N LEU A 109 4.27 -15.76 6.07
CA LEU A 109 4.01 -14.35 6.31
C LEU A 109 2.81 -14.12 7.24
N SER A 110 1.90 -15.09 7.34
CA SER A 110 0.72 -15.02 8.21
C SER A 110 0.91 -15.73 9.56
N ASP A 111 2.11 -16.26 9.85
CA ASP A 111 2.37 -16.99 11.08
C ASP A 111 2.14 -16.09 12.31
N PRO A 112 1.24 -16.48 13.25
CA PRO A 112 0.93 -15.68 14.43
C PRO A 112 2.10 -15.55 15.42
N ASN A 113 3.11 -16.41 15.32
CA ASN A 113 4.31 -16.34 16.15
C ASN A 113 5.31 -15.28 15.69
N HIS A 114 5.16 -14.78 14.46
CA HIS A 114 6.01 -13.72 13.96
C HIS A 114 5.58 -12.36 14.52
N ARG A 115 6.55 -11.54 14.94
CA ARG A 115 6.30 -10.14 15.32
C ARG A 115 5.91 -9.25 14.14
N VAL A 116 6.16 -9.69 12.91
CA VAL A 116 5.74 -9.05 11.66
C VAL A 116 4.84 -10.02 10.90
N GLN A 117 3.56 -9.70 10.81
CA GLN A 117 2.54 -10.57 10.23
C GLN A 117 1.82 -9.88 9.08
N PHE A 118 1.42 -10.66 8.09
CA PHE A 118 0.58 -10.22 6.98
C PHE A 118 -0.76 -10.94 7.01
N LEU A 119 -1.84 -10.16 7.07
CA LEU A 119 -3.22 -10.64 6.99
C LEU A 119 -3.75 -10.27 5.61
N TYR A 120 -4.12 -11.29 4.83
CA TYR A 120 -4.59 -11.08 3.47
C TYR A 120 -6.10 -11.00 3.41
N THR A 121 -6.60 -9.93 2.77
CA THR A 121 -8.05 -9.79 2.56
C THR A 121 -8.52 -10.85 1.55
N PRO A 122 -9.75 -11.39 1.70
CA PRO A 122 -10.35 -12.24 0.68
C PRO A 122 -10.37 -11.56 -0.69
N MET A 123 -10.46 -12.35 -1.76
CA MET A 123 -10.62 -11.79 -3.09
C MET A 123 -11.88 -10.92 -3.17
N HIS A 124 -11.82 -9.84 -3.95
CA HIS A 124 -12.91 -8.87 -4.15
C HIS A 124 -13.37 -8.07 -2.91
N THR A 125 -12.60 -8.07 -1.81
CA THR A 125 -12.92 -7.32 -0.59
C THR A 125 -11.98 -6.14 -0.34
N SER A 126 -11.30 -5.65 -1.36
CA SER A 126 -10.37 -4.50 -1.25
C SER A 126 -11.04 -3.24 -0.69
N TRP A 127 -12.35 -3.08 -0.91
CA TRP A 127 -13.14 -1.97 -0.38
C TRP A 127 -13.18 -1.90 1.17
N LEU A 128 -12.87 -2.99 1.86
CA LEU A 128 -12.73 -3.00 3.33
C LEU A 128 -11.46 -2.30 3.81
N LYS A 129 -10.48 -2.07 2.92
CA LYS A 129 -9.21 -1.44 3.29
C LYS A 129 -9.35 0.08 3.34
N GLN A 130 -9.12 0.67 4.50
CA GLN A 130 -9.19 2.11 4.70
C GLN A 130 -8.19 2.90 3.87
N ILE A 131 -7.09 2.29 3.47
CA ILE A 131 -6.11 2.92 2.59
C ILE A 131 -6.70 3.26 1.20
N GLU A 132 -7.68 2.48 0.73
CA GLU A 132 -8.37 2.75 -0.53
C GLU A 132 -9.20 4.06 -0.46
N LEU A 133 -9.86 4.30 0.66
CA LEU A 133 -10.57 5.57 0.90
C LEU A 133 -9.60 6.76 0.93
N TRP A 134 -8.44 6.57 1.53
CA TRP A 134 -7.41 7.58 1.57
C TRP A 134 -6.86 7.87 0.16
N PHE A 135 -6.58 6.84 -0.65
CA PHE A 135 -6.17 7.01 -2.04
C PHE A 135 -7.25 7.71 -2.89
N SER A 136 -8.52 7.36 -2.68
CA SER A 136 -9.63 8.06 -3.34
C SER A 136 -9.60 9.56 -3.00
N THR A 137 -9.40 9.91 -1.74
CA THR A 137 -9.29 11.32 -1.30
C THR A 137 -8.09 12.01 -1.94
N LEU A 138 -6.92 11.37 -2.03
CA LEU A 138 -5.74 11.89 -2.72
C LEU A 138 -6.06 12.17 -4.20
N VAL A 139 -6.68 11.21 -4.89
CA VAL A 139 -7.06 11.38 -6.30
C VAL A 139 -7.99 12.58 -6.47
N HIS A 140 -9.04 12.67 -5.68
CA HIS A 140 -10.03 13.74 -5.82
C HIS A 140 -9.50 15.12 -5.44
N ARG A 141 -8.66 15.23 -4.43
CA ARG A 141 -8.17 16.51 -3.91
C ARG A 141 -6.89 17.01 -4.57
N VAL A 142 -6.04 16.11 -5.05
CA VAL A 142 -4.73 16.47 -5.58
C VAL A 142 -4.60 16.17 -7.07
N LEU A 143 -4.98 14.95 -7.51
CA LEU A 143 -4.62 14.48 -8.85
C LEU A 143 -5.65 14.91 -9.91
N LYS A 144 -6.95 14.78 -9.64
CA LYS A 144 -8.03 14.92 -10.62
C LYS A 144 -8.07 16.29 -11.30
N ARG A 145 -7.63 17.35 -10.61
CA ARG A 145 -7.61 18.73 -11.11
C ARG A 145 -6.20 19.33 -11.14
N GLY A 146 -5.18 18.49 -10.90
CA GLY A 146 -3.80 18.94 -10.83
C GLY A 146 -3.16 19.02 -12.22
N ASN A 147 -2.51 20.16 -12.48
CA ASN A 147 -1.57 20.30 -13.59
C ASN A 147 -0.16 20.39 -12.98
N PHE A 148 0.69 19.41 -13.29
CA PHE A 148 2.02 19.30 -12.69
C PHE A 148 3.10 19.55 -13.77
N ALA A 149 3.95 20.51 -13.52
CA ALA A 149 5.04 20.86 -14.45
C ALA A 149 6.08 19.74 -14.59
N SER A 150 6.26 18.90 -13.55
CA SER A 150 7.21 17.79 -13.53
C SER A 150 6.78 16.69 -12.56
N LEU A 151 7.45 15.51 -12.64
CA LEU A 151 7.27 14.43 -11.63
C LEU A 151 7.72 14.88 -10.24
N ALA A 152 8.74 15.72 -10.15
CA ALA A 152 9.20 16.29 -8.88
C ALA A 152 8.11 17.16 -8.24
N ALA A 153 7.45 18.03 -9.02
CA ALA A 153 6.34 18.86 -8.57
C ALA A 153 5.15 18.00 -8.09
N LEU A 154 4.81 16.94 -8.82
CA LEU A 154 3.81 15.97 -8.41
C LEU A 154 4.20 15.29 -7.09
N GLY A 155 5.42 14.81 -6.98
CA GLY A 155 5.93 14.17 -5.77
C GLY A 155 5.91 15.09 -4.54
N HIS A 156 6.27 16.36 -4.70
CA HIS A 156 6.16 17.37 -3.65
C HIS A 156 4.70 17.54 -3.21
N ARG A 157 3.79 17.73 -4.16
CA ARG A 157 2.38 17.92 -3.85
C ARG A 157 1.76 16.74 -3.11
N ILE A 158 2.16 15.51 -3.46
CA ILE A 158 1.71 14.31 -2.75
C ILE A 158 2.26 14.30 -1.31
N ARG A 159 3.54 14.63 -1.09
CA ARG A 159 4.12 14.69 0.27
C ARG A 159 3.45 15.76 1.13
N ASP A 160 3.20 16.95 0.58
CA ASP A 160 2.50 18.03 1.29
C ASP A 160 1.08 17.61 1.70
N PHE A 161 0.39 16.91 0.81
CA PHE A 161 -0.95 16.38 1.10
C PHE A 161 -0.90 15.32 2.21
N ILE A 162 0.09 14.41 2.19
CA ILE A 162 0.28 13.42 3.26
C ILE A 162 0.57 14.12 4.58
N ALA A 163 1.47 15.10 4.59
CA ALA A 163 1.80 15.86 5.79
C ALA A 163 0.57 16.62 6.34
N TYR A 164 -0.22 17.21 5.46
CA TYR A 164 -1.49 17.84 5.84
C TYR A 164 -2.47 16.83 6.47
N CYS A 165 -2.70 15.70 5.82
CA CYS A 165 -3.60 14.65 6.34
C CYS A 165 -3.12 14.11 7.69
N ASN A 166 -1.82 13.93 7.86
CA ASN A 166 -1.25 13.39 9.09
C ASN A 166 -1.40 14.33 10.29
N ARG A 167 -1.46 15.66 10.07
CA ARG A 167 -1.72 16.62 11.16
C ARG A 167 -3.14 16.53 11.73
N THR A 168 -4.09 16.13 10.92
CA THR A 168 -5.51 16.02 11.30
C THR A 168 -5.98 14.56 11.34
N ALA A 169 -5.05 13.61 11.31
CA ALA A 169 -5.36 12.20 11.30
C ALA A 169 -6.03 11.78 12.61
N ALA A 170 -7.03 10.94 12.47
CA ALA A 170 -7.73 10.31 13.58
C ALA A 170 -8.02 8.85 13.27
N PRO A 171 -8.16 7.99 14.29
CA PRO A 171 -8.59 6.62 14.10
C PRO A 171 -9.92 6.56 13.35
N PHE A 172 -10.06 5.58 12.49
CA PHE A 172 -11.33 5.37 11.80
C PHE A 172 -12.38 4.80 12.76
N ARG A 173 -13.53 5.43 12.85
CA ARG A 173 -14.65 4.91 13.61
C ARG A 173 -15.54 4.04 12.72
N TRP A 174 -15.56 2.74 12.99
CA TRP A 174 -16.49 1.82 12.34
C TRP A 174 -17.90 2.05 12.91
N VAL A 175 -18.78 2.64 12.11
CA VAL A 175 -20.18 2.87 12.51
C VAL A 175 -21.13 1.81 11.94
N HIS A 176 -20.66 0.94 11.03
CA HIS A 176 -21.50 -0.08 10.43
C HIS A 176 -21.61 -1.28 11.37
N LYS A 177 -22.79 -1.51 11.92
CA LYS A 177 -23.15 -2.78 12.56
C LYS A 177 -23.37 -3.80 11.44
N GLY A 178 -22.33 -4.60 11.12
CA GLY A 178 -22.42 -5.64 10.10
C GLY A 178 -23.58 -6.57 10.42
N ARG A 179 -24.56 -6.67 9.53
CA ARG A 179 -25.49 -7.80 9.54
C ARG A 179 -24.74 -8.97 8.92
N SER A 180 -24.61 -10.08 9.67
CA SER A 180 -24.16 -11.34 9.09
C SER A 180 -25.10 -11.68 7.94
N VAL A 181 -24.59 -11.70 6.72
CA VAL A 181 -25.30 -12.30 5.60
C VAL A 181 -25.07 -13.81 5.75
N CYS A 182 -26.01 -14.49 6.40
CA CYS A 182 -26.07 -15.94 6.35
C CYS A 182 -26.48 -16.34 4.93
N HIS A 183 -25.61 -17.04 4.23
CA HIS A 183 -25.91 -17.78 3.02
C HIS A 183 -26.07 -19.24 3.37
#